data_c6f82a206d7411f27ca04860f3f72e0a
#
_entry.id   c6f82a206d7411f27ca04860f3f72e0a
#
_cell.length_a   1.000
_cell.length_b   1.000
_cell.length_c   1.000
_cell.angle_alpha   90.00
_cell.angle_beta   90.00
_cell.angle_gamma   90.00
#
_symmetry.space_group_name_H-M   'P 1'
#
loop_
_entity.id
_entity.type
_entity.pdbx_description
1 polymer ?
#
loop_
_entity_poly.entity_id
_entity_poly.type
_entity_poly.pdbx_seq_one_letter_code
_entity_poly.pdbx_strand_id
1 'polypeptide(L)'
;MISFLLCLAILIVGYFVYGKIVDNTFGPDDRETPAVRINDGVDYVVMPQWKLFLVQLLNIAGLGPIFGAMQGALWGPVVFLWITFGTIFAGGVHDYFSGMMSERNDGASIAEITGKYLGPVMQNVMRVFSVVLLIMVGTVFAVGPAGLIVELCSQSGASGVLTSLLFWLIIILVYYFIATFISIDAVIGKIYPIFGICLIIMAVGVIVGIFTNPAYTIPEIWDHFGSMHPSGTPIWSFMFITVACGAISGFHSTQSPLMARCMKSEKQGHFVFYGAMVCEGVIALIWAAAGCSLYEVTGGLNTGQIGRAHV
;
A
#
# COMPACT_ATOMS: atom_id res chain seq x y z
N MET A 1 -10.35 -5.19 20.87
CA MET A 1 -10.85 -6.12 19.83
C MET A 1 -12.09 -5.59 19.10
N ILE A 2 -13.08 -5.05 19.82
CA ILE A 2 -14.31 -4.49 19.21
C ILE A 2 -13.99 -3.32 18.28
N SER A 3 -13.12 -2.41 18.70
CA SER A 3 -12.65 -1.27 17.87
C SER A 3 -12.09 -1.72 16.53
N PHE A 4 -11.26 -2.77 16.52
CA PHE A 4 -10.71 -3.34 15.30
C PHE A 4 -11.81 -3.87 14.36
N LEU A 5 -12.75 -4.65 14.91
CA LEU A 5 -13.87 -5.21 14.12
C LEU A 5 -14.81 -4.12 13.59
N LEU A 6 -15.05 -3.08 14.38
CA LEU A 6 -15.83 -1.92 13.92
C LEU A 6 -15.13 -1.18 12.78
N CYS A 7 -13.83 -0.91 12.91
CA CYS A 7 -13.05 -0.27 11.85
C CYS A 7 -13.02 -1.12 10.57
N LEU A 8 -12.88 -2.44 10.70
CA LEU A 8 -12.96 -3.35 9.56
C LEU A 8 -14.34 -3.31 8.88
N ALA A 9 -15.41 -3.33 9.68
CA ALA A 9 -16.77 -3.22 9.15
C ALA A 9 -17.00 -1.88 8.45
N ILE A 10 -16.50 -0.77 9.02
CA ILE A 10 -16.58 0.57 8.41
C ILE A 10 -15.82 0.63 7.09
N LEU A 11 -14.64 0.01 6.97
CA LEU A 11 -13.91 -0.10 5.70
C LEU A 11 -14.73 -0.80 4.62
N ILE A 12 -15.33 -1.95 4.96
CA ILE A 12 -16.18 -2.71 4.04
C ILE A 12 -17.40 -1.90 3.62
N VAL A 13 -18.11 -1.29 4.57
CA VAL A 13 -19.25 -0.42 4.28
C VAL A 13 -18.83 0.79 3.45
N GLY A 14 -17.67 1.39 3.75
CA GLY A 14 -17.08 2.49 3.01
C GLY A 14 -16.88 2.17 1.53
N TYR A 15 -16.43 0.95 1.22
CA TYR A 15 -16.33 0.49 -0.17
C TYR A 15 -17.67 0.53 -0.89
N PHE A 16 -18.72 -0.03 -0.30
CA PHE A 16 -20.04 -0.12 -0.95
C PHE A 16 -20.80 1.20 -0.98
N VAL A 17 -20.65 2.05 0.04
CA VAL A 17 -21.40 3.29 0.17
C VAL A 17 -20.61 4.45 -0.43
N TYR A 18 -19.49 4.81 0.18
CA TYR A 18 -18.73 5.99 -0.23
C TYR A 18 -17.99 5.78 -1.55
N GLY A 19 -17.41 4.59 -1.76
CA GLY A 19 -16.80 4.23 -3.04
C GLY A 19 -17.81 4.31 -4.20
N LYS A 20 -19.07 3.92 -3.95
CA LYS A 20 -20.11 4.05 -4.98
C LYS A 20 -20.51 5.52 -5.23
N ILE A 21 -20.47 6.38 -4.21
CA ILE A 21 -20.67 7.82 -4.39
C ILE A 21 -19.55 8.41 -5.26
N VAL A 22 -18.28 8.03 -4.99
CA VAL A 22 -17.11 8.46 -5.78
C VAL A 22 -17.24 8.02 -7.23
N ASP A 23 -17.57 6.75 -7.46
CA ASP A 23 -17.77 6.16 -8.79
C ASP A 23 -18.91 6.87 -9.56
N ASN A 24 -20.05 7.09 -8.93
CA ASN A 24 -21.17 7.81 -9.53
C ASN A 24 -20.84 9.29 -9.81
N THR A 25 -20.00 9.92 -8.98
CA THR A 25 -19.58 11.32 -9.18
C THR A 25 -18.68 11.46 -10.38
N PHE A 26 -17.80 10.51 -10.61
CA PHE A 26 -16.98 10.46 -11.83
C PHE A 26 -17.81 10.11 -13.07
N GLY A 27 -18.77 9.21 -12.93
CA GLY A 27 -19.66 8.76 -13.99
C GLY A 27 -18.94 7.96 -15.07
N PRO A 28 -18.49 6.73 -14.77
CA PRO A 28 -17.89 5.85 -15.78
C PRO A 28 -18.93 5.46 -16.80
N ASP A 29 -18.56 5.47 -18.08
CA ASP A 29 -19.43 5.18 -19.20
C ASP A 29 -18.91 3.99 -20.06
N ASP A 30 -19.52 3.77 -21.20
CA ASP A 30 -19.18 2.67 -22.11
C ASP A 30 -18.22 3.09 -23.25
N ARG A 31 -17.46 4.18 -23.06
CA ARG A 31 -16.42 4.57 -24.01
C ARG A 31 -15.35 3.52 -24.16
N GLU A 32 -14.73 3.53 -25.32
CA GLU A 32 -13.61 2.64 -25.63
C GLU A 32 -12.36 3.10 -24.88
N THR A 33 -11.81 2.21 -24.03
CA THR A 33 -10.62 2.51 -23.23
C THR A 33 -9.35 2.56 -24.07
N PRO A 34 -8.29 3.24 -23.61
CA PRO A 34 -7.00 3.26 -24.30
C PRO A 34 -6.43 1.84 -24.53
N ALA A 35 -6.64 0.92 -23.61
CA ALA A 35 -6.22 -0.48 -23.73
C ALA A 35 -6.84 -1.19 -24.94
N VAL A 36 -8.12 -0.90 -25.24
CA VAL A 36 -8.83 -1.48 -26.36
C VAL A 36 -8.48 -0.75 -27.66
N ARG A 37 -8.43 0.58 -27.63
CA ARG A 37 -8.23 1.41 -28.82
C ARG A 37 -6.79 1.36 -29.37
N ILE A 38 -5.78 1.43 -28.48
CA ILE A 38 -4.36 1.48 -28.87
C ILE A 38 -3.81 0.05 -29.05
N ASN A 39 -3.96 -0.78 -28.04
CA ASN A 39 -3.64 -2.22 -28.00
C ASN A 39 -2.30 -2.57 -28.68
N ASP A 40 -1.22 -1.93 -28.25
CA ASP A 40 0.12 -2.09 -28.85
C ASP A 40 0.83 -3.40 -28.42
N GLY A 41 0.24 -4.14 -27.47
CA GLY A 41 0.80 -5.39 -26.96
C GLY A 41 1.98 -5.24 -26.00
N VAL A 42 2.35 -4.01 -25.64
CA VAL A 42 3.47 -3.71 -24.72
C VAL A 42 2.99 -2.91 -23.51
N ASP A 43 2.57 -1.67 -23.70
CA ASP A 43 2.10 -0.77 -22.66
C ASP A 43 0.56 -0.79 -22.53
N TYR A 44 -0.14 -1.03 -23.64
CA TYR A 44 -1.59 -1.06 -23.74
C TYR A 44 -2.06 -2.47 -24.04
N VAL A 45 -2.33 -3.22 -22.98
CA VAL A 45 -2.73 -4.63 -23.05
C VAL A 45 -3.98 -4.87 -22.24
N VAL A 46 -5.04 -5.37 -22.86
CA VAL A 46 -6.29 -5.67 -22.14
C VAL A 46 -6.08 -6.83 -21.17
N MET A 47 -6.24 -6.53 -19.87
CA MET A 47 -6.12 -7.53 -18.80
C MET A 47 -7.49 -7.87 -18.18
N PRO A 48 -7.67 -9.11 -17.69
CA PRO A 48 -8.83 -9.48 -16.88
C PRO A 48 -8.90 -8.64 -15.59
N GLN A 49 -10.08 -8.23 -15.18
CA GLN A 49 -10.31 -7.35 -14.03
C GLN A 49 -9.65 -7.84 -12.71
N TRP A 50 -9.74 -9.14 -12.42
CA TRP A 50 -9.14 -9.72 -11.22
C TRP A 50 -7.61 -9.62 -11.23
N LYS A 51 -6.99 -9.74 -12.42
CA LYS A 51 -5.54 -9.61 -12.58
C LYS A 51 -5.11 -8.16 -12.39
N LEU A 52 -5.84 -7.20 -12.97
CA LEU A 52 -5.63 -5.77 -12.76
C LEU A 52 -5.70 -5.40 -11.26
N PHE A 53 -6.75 -5.88 -10.59
CA PHE A 53 -6.92 -5.68 -9.15
C PHE A 53 -5.74 -6.21 -8.34
N LEU A 54 -5.29 -7.45 -8.63
CA LEU A 54 -4.14 -8.03 -7.92
C LEU A 54 -2.84 -7.27 -8.17
N VAL A 55 -2.61 -6.85 -9.42
CA VAL A 55 -1.41 -6.07 -9.75
C VAL A 55 -1.45 -4.71 -9.06
N GLN A 56 -2.60 -4.02 -9.11
CA GLN A 56 -2.80 -2.76 -8.38
C GLN A 56 -2.56 -2.95 -6.88
N LEU A 57 -3.25 -3.89 -6.26
CA LEU A 57 -3.14 -4.17 -4.83
C LEU A 57 -1.70 -4.47 -4.40
N LEU A 58 -1.00 -5.37 -5.09
CA LEU A 58 0.36 -5.76 -4.71
C LEU A 58 1.39 -4.65 -4.91
N ASN A 59 1.16 -3.74 -5.85
CA ASN A 59 2.03 -2.60 -6.05
C ASN A 59 1.80 -1.49 -5.01
N ILE A 60 0.56 -1.24 -4.60
CA ILE A 60 0.26 -0.24 -3.56
C ILE A 60 0.49 -0.80 -2.15
N ALA A 61 0.09 -2.06 -1.89
CA ALA A 61 0.26 -2.73 -0.61
C ALA A 61 1.68 -3.29 -0.42
N GLY A 62 2.69 -2.44 -0.59
CA GLY A 62 4.09 -2.80 -0.37
C GLY A 62 4.49 -2.81 1.10
N LEU A 63 5.72 -2.37 1.41
CA LEU A 63 6.24 -2.31 2.78
C LEU A 63 5.48 -1.31 3.68
N GLY A 64 4.92 -0.24 3.08
CA GLY A 64 4.28 0.86 3.81
C GLY A 64 3.10 0.46 4.69
N PRO A 65 2.05 -0.21 4.17
CA PRO A 65 0.91 -0.63 4.97
C PRO A 65 1.24 -1.65 6.06
N ILE A 66 2.36 -2.36 5.93
CA ILE A 66 2.85 -3.28 6.96
C ILE A 66 3.65 -2.49 8.01
N PHE A 67 4.81 -1.96 7.64
CA PHE A 67 5.72 -1.33 8.58
C PHE A 67 5.20 0.01 9.10
N GLY A 68 4.59 0.84 8.25
CA GLY A 68 3.99 2.10 8.67
C GLY A 68 2.84 1.90 9.65
N ALA A 69 1.97 0.91 9.40
CA ALA A 69 0.86 0.58 10.29
C ALA A 69 1.36 0.04 11.65
N MET A 70 2.38 -0.83 11.64
CA MET A 70 2.98 -1.33 12.88
C MET A 70 3.69 -0.22 13.67
N GLN A 71 4.41 0.68 13.02
CA GLN A 71 4.98 1.86 13.69
C GLN A 71 3.87 2.77 14.23
N GLY A 72 2.75 2.88 13.52
CA GLY A 72 1.57 3.62 13.99
C GLY A 72 1.01 3.09 15.31
N ALA A 73 1.18 1.80 15.60
CA ALA A 73 0.78 1.21 16.87
C ALA A 73 1.49 1.82 18.10
N LEU A 74 2.60 2.53 17.93
CA LEU A 74 3.24 3.33 19.00
C LEU A 74 2.28 4.37 19.60
N TRP A 75 1.37 4.90 18.80
CA TRP A 75 0.33 5.83 19.28
C TRP A 75 -0.89 5.12 19.88
N GLY A 76 -0.89 3.79 19.87
CA GLY A 76 -2.00 2.98 20.37
C GLY A 76 -3.13 2.81 19.34
N PRO A 77 -4.31 2.32 19.78
CA PRO A 77 -5.40 1.92 18.88
C PRO A 77 -6.07 3.09 18.14
N VAL A 78 -5.76 4.33 18.49
CA VAL A 78 -6.21 5.52 17.75
C VAL A 78 -5.77 5.50 16.27
N VAL A 79 -4.70 4.77 15.95
CA VAL A 79 -4.23 4.56 14.58
C VAL A 79 -5.28 3.91 13.67
N PHE A 80 -6.18 3.07 14.24
CA PHE A 80 -7.25 2.43 13.47
C PHE A 80 -8.20 3.44 12.83
N LEU A 81 -8.46 4.56 13.51
CA LEU A 81 -9.29 5.63 12.96
C LEU A 81 -8.66 6.27 11.72
N TRP A 82 -7.36 6.56 11.80
CA TRP A 82 -6.67 7.15 10.66
C TRP A 82 -6.61 6.19 9.47
N ILE A 83 -6.26 4.92 9.69
CA ILE A 83 -6.25 3.91 8.63
C ILE A 83 -7.65 3.82 8.00
N THR A 84 -8.70 3.69 8.82
CA THR A 84 -10.07 3.50 8.34
C THR A 84 -10.58 4.70 7.55
N PHE A 85 -10.56 5.88 8.14
CA PHE A 85 -11.11 7.07 7.51
C PHE A 85 -10.20 7.65 6.43
N GLY A 86 -8.88 7.55 6.62
CA GLY A 86 -7.90 7.93 5.62
C GLY A 86 -8.05 7.08 4.35
N THR A 87 -8.23 5.78 4.48
CA THR A 87 -8.46 4.87 3.35
C THR A 87 -9.74 5.22 2.60
N ILE A 88 -10.87 5.42 3.30
CA ILE A 88 -12.16 5.67 2.68
C ILE A 88 -12.19 7.04 1.98
N PHE A 89 -11.80 8.10 2.71
CA PHE A 89 -12.03 9.48 2.26
C PHE A 89 -10.87 10.08 1.48
N ALA A 90 -9.65 9.58 1.67
CA ALA A 90 -8.47 10.09 0.98
C ALA A 90 -7.85 9.05 0.06
N GLY A 91 -7.42 7.91 0.56
CA GLY A 91 -6.70 6.90 -0.22
C GLY A 91 -7.50 6.34 -1.38
N GLY A 92 -8.71 5.86 -1.12
CA GLY A 92 -9.60 5.32 -2.14
C GLY A 92 -9.98 6.35 -3.21
N VAL A 93 -10.24 7.59 -2.80
CA VAL A 93 -10.53 8.69 -3.73
C VAL A 93 -9.29 9.01 -4.56
N HIS A 94 -8.13 9.13 -3.94
CA HIS A 94 -6.87 9.42 -4.62
C HIS A 94 -6.51 8.33 -5.66
N ASP A 95 -6.61 7.05 -5.29
CA ASP A 95 -6.34 5.96 -6.23
C ASP A 95 -7.33 5.96 -7.38
N TYR A 96 -8.62 6.05 -7.07
CA TYR A 96 -9.68 6.04 -8.06
C TYR A 96 -9.52 7.16 -9.09
N PHE A 97 -9.36 8.41 -8.62
CA PHE A 97 -9.20 9.53 -9.55
C PHE A 97 -7.87 9.50 -10.30
N SER A 98 -6.78 9.03 -9.68
CA SER A 98 -5.50 8.88 -10.39
C SER A 98 -5.62 7.91 -11.58
N GLY A 99 -6.28 6.77 -11.38
CA GLY A 99 -6.49 5.78 -12.43
C GLY A 99 -7.48 6.26 -13.49
N MET A 100 -8.66 6.73 -13.07
CA MET A 100 -9.74 7.09 -13.99
C MET A 100 -9.44 8.37 -14.79
N MET A 101 -8.75 9.36 -14.20
CA MET A 101 -8.29 10.53 -14.95
C MET A 101 -7.22 10.15 -15.97
N SER A 102 -6.33 9.23 -15.63
CA SER A 102 -5.34 8.70 -16.56
C SER A 102 -6.02 7.96 -17.71
N GLU A 103 -6.99 7.12 -17.43
CA GLU A 103 -7.76 6.39 -18.42
C GLU A 103 -8.40 7.36 -19.44
N ARG A 104 -9.09 8.41 -18.98
CA ARG A 104 -9.72 9.43 -19.84
C ARG A 104 -8.73 10.36 -20.57
N ASN A 105 -7.45 10.29 -20.23
CA ASN A 105 -6.37 11.02 -20.89
C ASN A 105 -5.37 10.06 -21.54
N ASP A 106 -5.85 9.00 -22.17
CA ASP A 106 -5.06 8.05 -22.96
C ASP A 106 -3.92 7.37 -22.18
N GLY A 107 -4.13 7.12 -20.90
CA GLY A 107 -3.12 6.52 -20.04
C GLY A 107 -1.99 7.49 -19.67
N ALA A 108 -2.23 8.81 -19.74
CA ALA A 108 -1.24 9.83 -19.41
C ALA A 108 -0.81 9.75 -17.94
N SER A 109 0.44 10.09 -17.67
CA SER A 109 0.97 10.23 -16.31
C SER A 109 0.31 11.39 -15.58
N ILE A 110 0.30 11.34 -14.24
CA ILE A 110 -0.25 12.44 -13.43
C ILE A 110 0.44 13.77 -13.72
N ALA A 111 1.75 13.76 -14.04
CA ALA A 111 2.46 14.98 -14.43
C ALA A 111 1.93 15.57 -15.74
N GLU A 112 1.61 14.74 -16.73
CA GLU A 112 1.01 15.17 -18.00
C GLU A 112 -0.41 15.71 -17.80
N ILE A 113 -1.21 15.02 -17.00
CA ILE A 113 -2.57 15.45 -16.63
C ILE A 113 -2.51 16.80 -15.90
N THR A 114 -1.58 16.94 -14.95
CA THR A 114 -1.33 18.21 -14.26
C THR A 114 -0.98 19.34 -15.25
N GLY A 115 -0.14 19.04 -16.25
CA GLY A 115 0.19 19.99 -17.31
C GLY A 115 -1.03 20.42 -18.12
N LYS A 116 -1.89 19.47 -18.46
CA LYS A 116 -3.11 19.73 -19.25
C LYS A 116 -4.10 20.66 -18.53
N TYR A 117 -4.30 20.47 -17.22
CA TYR A 117 -5.34 21.17 -16.46
C TYR A 117 -4.82 22.37 -15.65
N LEU A 118 -3.55 22.34 -15.18
CA LEU A 118 -2.97 23.36 -14.31
C LEU A 118 -1.81 24.13 -14.97
N GLY A 119 -1.44 23.76 -16.20
CA GLY A 119 -0.43 24.45 -16.99
C GLY A 119 1.01 23.95 -16.77
N PRO A 120 1.97 24.50 -17.59
CA PRO A 120 3.32 23.93 -17.70
C PRO A 120 4.19 24.12 -16.44
N VAL A 121 3.92 25.12 -15.63
CA VAL A 121 4.66 25.35 -14.39
C VAL A 121 4.37 24.21 -13.42
N MET A 122 3.09 23.89 -13.19
CA MET A 122 2.68 22.80 -12.31
C MET A 122 3.09 21.43 -12.86
N GLN A 123 3.12 21.27 -14.17
CA GLN A 123 3.66 20.07 -14.80
C GLN A 123 5.12 19.81 -14.42
N ASN A 124 5.96 20.85 -14.49
CA ASN A 124 7.37 20.71 -14.14
C ASN A 124 7.57 20.45 -12.64
N VAL A 125 6.81 21.12 -11.79
CA VAL A 125 6.81 20.84 -10.35
C VAL A 125 6.45 19.38 -10.10
N MET A 126 5.39 18.87 -10.74
CA MET A 126 4.95 17.49 -10.58
C MET A 126 5.95 16.48 -11.14
N ARG A 127 6.64 16.80 -12.24
CA ARG A 127 7.72 15.96 -12.80
C ARG A 127 8.88 15.82 -11.80
N VAL A 128 9.36 16.93 -11.26
CA VAL A 128 10.44 16.92 -10.26
C VAL A 128 10.02 16.12 -9.02
N PHE A 129 8.81 16.37 -8.52
CA PHE A 129 8.25 15.64 -7.39
C PHE A 129 8.19 14.13 -7.67
N SER A 130 7.69 13.73 -8.83
CA SER A 130 7.59 12.31 -9.23
C SER A 130 8.95 11.63 -9.32
N VAL A 131 9.97 12.31 -9.85
CA VAL A 131 11.34 11.77 -9.93
C VAL A 131 11.92 11.56 -8.53
N VAL A 132 11.80 12.55 -7.65
CA VAL A 132 12.27 12.44 -6.26
C VAL A 132 11.54 11.30 -5.53
N LEU A 133 10.20 11.24 -5.67
CA LEU A 133 9.38 10.19 -5.09
C LEU A 133 9.85 8.81 -5.55
N LEU A 134 10.02 8.59 -6.85
CA LEU A 134 10.44 7.30 -7.39
C LEU A 134 11.83 6.87 -6.93
N ILE A 135 12.79 7.81 -6.81
CA ILE A 135 14.12 7.55 -6.28
C ILE A 135 14.01 7.10 -4.80
N MET A 136 13.27 7.84 -3.99
CA MET A 136 13.10 7.51 -2.57
C MET A 136 12.39 6.16 -2.36
N VAL A 137 11.36 5.91 -3.15
CA VAL A 137 10.64 4.64 -3.13
C VAL A 137 11.55 3.49 -3.55
N GLY A 138 12.27 3.62 -4.66
CA GLY A 138 13.24 2.62 -5.10
C GLY A 138 14.29 2.32 -4.03
N THR A 139 14.72 3.34 -3.30
CA THR A 139 15.65 3.19 -2.18
C THR A 139 15.03 2.36 -1.03
N VAL A 140 13.81 2.67 -0.63
CA VAL A 140 13.11 1.93 0.44
C VAL A 140 12.91 0.47 0.06
N PHE A 141 12.50 0.20 -1.19
CA PHE A 141 12.33 -1.17 -1.70
C PHE A 141 13.65 -1.92 -1.97
N ALA A 142 14.78 -1.23 -2.00
CA ALA A 142 16.09 -1.87 -2.01
C ALA A 142 16.59 -2.17 -0.58
N VAL A 143 16.54 -1.16 0.30
CA VAL A 143 17.08 -1.25 1.66
C VAL A 143 16.23 -2.13 2.57
N GLY A 144 14.90 -2.05 2.48
CA GLY A 144 13.99 -2.83 3.29
C GLY A 144 14.20 -4.36 3.16
N PRO A 145 14.01 -4.92 1.97
CA PRO A 145 14.27 -6.35 1.75
C PRO A 145 15.71 -6.79 2.05
N ALA A 146 16.70 -5.96 1.70
CA ALA A 146 18.10 -6.26 2.02
C ALA A 146 18.31 -6.39 3.53
N GLY A 147 17.74 -5.47 4.32
CA GLY A 147 17.81 -5.50 5.78
C GLY A 147 17.12 -6.73 6.38
N LEU A 148 15.93 -7.10 5.88
CA LEU A 148 15.23 -8.31 6.32
C LEU A 148 16.02 -9.59 6.03
N ILE A 149 16.64 -9.70 4.85
CA ILE A 149 17.47 -10.87 4.50
C ILE A 149 18.70 -10.96 5.41
N VAL A 150 19.37 -9.83 5.67
CA VAL A 150 20.49 -9.76 6.60
C VAL A 150 20.09 -10.26 7.99
N GLU A 151 18.94 -9.81 8.48
CA GLU A 151 18.42 -10.23 9.80
C GLU A 151 18.12 -11.73 9.84
N LEU A 152 17.44 -12.27 8.83
CA LEU A 152 17.15 -13.70 8.71
C LEU A 152 18.44 -14.53 8.63
N CYS A 153 19.44 -14.08 7.87
CA CYS A 153 20.75 -14.74 7.79
C CYS A 153 21.46 -14.74 9.15
N SER A 154 21.42 -13.60 9.85
CA SER A 154 22.02 -13.46 11.18
C SER A 154 21.38 -14.41 12.19
N GLN A 155 20.05 -14.50 12.21
CA GLN A 155 19.30 -15.41 13.09
C GLN A 155 19.55 -16.88 12.79
N SER A 156 19.76 -17.23 11.52
CA SER A 156 20.13 -18.59 11.11
C SER A 156 21.58 -18.97 11.44
N GLY A 157 22.35 -18.09 12.08
CA GLY A 157 23.76 -18.32 12.43
C GLY A 157 24.73 -18.10 11.27
N ALA A 158 24.29 -17.53 10.15
CA ALA A 158 25.19 -17.18 9.05
C ALA A 158 26.12 -16.03 9.44
N SER A 159 27.29 -15.97 8.85
CA SER A 159 28.30 -14.92 9.08
C SER A 159 29.01 -14.52 7.78
N GLY A 160 29.75 -13.42 7.82
CA GLY A 160 30.52 -12.93 6.68
C GLY A 160 29.69 -12.20 5.65
N VAL A 161 29.81 -12.55 4.37
CA VAL A 161 29.19 -11.81 3.26
C VAL A 161 27.64 -11.84 3.31
N LEU A 162 27.03 -12.92 3.79
CA LEU A 162 25.59 -13.09 3.87
C LEU A 162 24.92 -12.17 4.90
N THR A 163 25.67 -11.68 5.88
CA THR A 163 25.18 -10.69 6.86
C THR A 163 25.54 -9.25 6.48
N SER A 164 26.08 -9.04 5.28
CA SER A 164 26.41 -7.71 4.76
C SER A 164 25.23 -7.09 4.03
N LEU A 165 24.76 -5.94 4.50
CA LEU A 165 23.71 -5.16 3.82
C LEU A 165 24.14 -4.78 2.40
N LEU A 166 25.39 -4.37 2.21
CA LEU A 166 25.91 -3.97 0.90
C LEU A 166 25.86 -5.11 -0.12
N PHE A 167 26.13 -6.34 0.30
CA PHE A 167 26.05 -7.50 -0.59
C PHE A 167 24.64 -7.68 -1.16
N TRP A 168 23.62 -7.64 -0.32
CA TRP A 168 22.23 -7.77 -0.75
C TRP A 168 21.72 -6.56 -1.54
N LEU A 169 22.17 -5.36 -1.19
CA LEU A 169 21.87 -4.16 -1.99
C LEU A 169 22.40 -4.28 -3.41
N ILE A 170 23.63 -4.77 -3.61
CA ILE A 170 24.20 -4.99 -4.94
C ILE A 170 23.35 -5.99 -5.72
N ILE A 171 22.95 -7.11 -5.11
CA ILE A 171 22.09 -8.10 -5.75
C ILE A 171 20.75 -7.49 -6.18
N ILE A 172 20.11 -6.71 -5.30
CA ILE A 172 18.82 -6.06 -5.61
C ILE A 172 18.99 -5.03 -6.72
N LEU A 173 20.06 -4.24 -6.72
CA LEU A 173 20.32 -3.26 -7.77
C LEU A 173 20.60 -3.94 -9.12
N VAL A 174 21.32 -5.06 -9.14
CA VAL A 174 21.50 -5.88 -10.35
C VAL A 174 20.16 -6.43 -10.83
N TYR A 175 19.31 -6.90 -9.91
CA TYR A 175 17.94 -7.32 -10.24
C TYR A 175 17.13 -6.17 -10.85
N TYR A 176 17.18 -4.95 -10.29
CA TYR A 176 16.49 -3.78 -10.85
C TYR A 176 16.97 -3.48 -12.27
N PHE A 177 18.29 -3.52 -12.49
CA PHE A 177 18.85 -3.31 -13.81
C PHE A 177 18.34 -4.36 -14.82
N ILE A 178 18.38 -5.63 -14.48
CA ILE A 178 17.86 -6.72 -15.32
C ILE A 178 16.36 -6.58 -15.56
N ALA A 179 15.58 -6.25 -14.52
CA ALA A 179 14.14 -6.08 -14.60
C ALA A 179 13.72 -4.97 -15.58
N THR A 180 14.57 -3.98 -15.81
CA THR A 180 14.30 -2.88 -16.76
C THR A 180 14.20 -3.40 -18.20
N PHE A 181 14.83 -4.54 -18.54
CA PHE A 181 14.81 -5.12 -19.89
C PHE A 181 13.79 -6.24 -20.07
N ILE A 182 13.10 -6.65 -19.01
CA ILE A 182 12.10 -7.73 -19.05
C ILE A 182 10.71 -7.11 -19.19
N SER A 183 9.94 -7.60 -20.16
CA SER A 183 8.54 -7.15 -20.32
C SER A 183 7.70 -7.47 -19.07
N ILE A 184 6.92 -6.51 -18.66
CA ILE A 184 6.04 -6.57 -17.48
C ILE A 184 5.13 -7.81 -17.50
N ASP A 185 4.58 -8.16 -18.64
CA ASP A 185 3.65 -9.29 -18.80
C ASP A 185 4.26 -10.66 -18.51
N ALA A 186 5.53 -10.88 -18.84
CA ALA A 186 6.16 -12.19 -18.71
C ALA A 186 6.40 -12.58 -17.24
N VAL A 187 6.75 -11.60 -16.38
CA VAL A 187 7.08 -11.82 -14.97
C VAL A 187 5.88 -11.54 -14.08
N ILE A 188 5.26 -10.36 -14.20
CA ILE A 188 4.16 -9.93 -13.36
C ILE A 188 2.96 -10.85 -13.52
N GLY A 189 2.61 -11.23 -14.75
CA GLY A 189 1.44 -12.04 -15.01
C GLY A 189 1.46 -13.44 -14.39
N LYS A 190 2.65 -14.00 -14.11
CA LYS A 190 2.79 -15.35 -13.57
C LYS A 190 3.16 -15.39 -12.09
N ILE A 191 3.97 -14.43 -11.63
CA ILE A 191 4.57 -14.46 -10.28
C ILE A 191 3.69 -13.69 -9.28
N TYR A 192 3.07 -12.58 -9.68
CA TYR A 192 2.24 -11.76 -8.80
C TYR A 192 1.08 -12.52 -8.12
N PRO A 193 0.34 -13.43 -8.80
CA PRO A 193 -0.69 -14.19 -8.10
C PRO A 193 -0.16 -15.01 -6.92
N ILE A 194 1.06 -15.53 -7.02
CA ILE A 194 1.69 -16.30 -5.94
C ILE A 194 1.97 -15.37 -4.75
N PHE A 195 2.55 -14.20 -4.99
CA PHE A 195 2.79 -13.22 -3.93
C PHE A 195 1.49 -12.71 -3.29
N GLY A 196 0.43 -12.51 -4.08
CA GLY A 196 -0.89 -12.15 -3.57
C GLY A 196 -1.46 -13.20 -2.62
N ILE A 197 -1.34 -14.48 -2.99
CA ILE A 197 -1.76 -15.59 -2.14
C ILE A 197 -0.92 -15.63 -0.85
N CYS A 198 0.40 -15.48 -0.95
CA CYS A 198 1.28 -15.43 0.22
C CYS A 198 0.90 -14.27 1.17
N LEU A 199 0.61 -13.09 0.63
CA LEU A 199 0.18 -11.93 1.41
C LEU A 199 -1.14 -12.21 2.15
N ILE A 200 -2.11 -12.83 1.48
CA ILE A 200 -3.41 -13.19 2.09
C ILE A 200 -3.20 -14.25 3.18
N ILE A 201 -2.40 -15.29 2.93
CA ILE A 201 -2.11 -16.33 3.93
C ILE A 201 -1.43 -15.70 5.14
N MET A 202 -0.47 -14.80 4.94
CA MET A 202 0.21 -14.10 6.02
C MET A 202 -0.77 -13.24 6.84
N ALA A 203 -1.63 -12.45 6.19
CA ALA A 203 -2.62 -11.61 6.86
C ALA A 203 -3.62 -12.45 7.68
N VAL A 204 -4.13 -13.55 7.09
CA VAL A 204 -5.02 -14.49 7.80
C VAL A 204 -4.30 -15.17 8.96
N GLY A 205 -3.04 -15.59 8.76
CA GLY A 205 -2.23 -16.20 9.81
C GLY A 205 -2.02 -15.26 11.00
N VAL A 206 -1.73 -13.99 10.76
CA VAL A 206 -1.58 -12.96 11.80
C VAL A 206 -2.91 -12.78 12.57
N ILE A 207 -4.02 -12.63 11.88
CA ILE A 207 -5.34 -12.52 12.51
C ILE A 207 -5.62 -13.76 13.39
N VAL A 208 -5.50 -14.95 12.82
CA VAL A 208 -5.73 -16.18 13.55
C VAL A 208 -4.81 -16.28 14.78
N GLY A 209 -3.53 -15.93 14.65
CA GLY A 209 -2.59 -15.91 15.76
C GLY A 209 -3.02 -14.97 16.90
N ILE A 210 -3.48 -13.77 16.57
CA ILE A 210 -3.96 -12.79 17.57
C ILE A 210 -5.22 -13.30 18.27
N PHE A 211 -6.18 -13.86 17.52
CA PHE A 211 -7.47 -14.28 18.08
C PHE A 211 -7.43 -15.61 18.83
N THR A 212 -6.47 -16.47 18.54
CA THR A 212 -6.35 -17.80 19.19
C THR A 212 -5.44 -17.79 20.41
N ASN A 213 -4.54 -16.83 20.54
CA ASN A 213 -3.64 -16.75 21.67
C ASN A 213 -4.12 -15.71 22.69
N PRO A 214 -4.53 -16.12 23.90
CA PRO A 214 -5.04 -15.21 24.93
C PRO A 214 -4.02 -14.23 25.48
N ALA A 215 -2.72 -14.41 25.17
CA ALA A 215 -1.67 -13.46 25.55
C ALA A 215 -1.72 -12.17 24.70
N TYR A 216 -2.36 -12.21 23.54
CA TYR A 216 -2.45 -11.04 22.65
C TYR A 216 -3.82 -10.39 22.78
N THR A 217 -3.86 -9.16 23.29
CA THR A 217 -5.08 -8.38 23.44
C THR A 217 -4.97 -7.10 22.63
N ILE A 218 -5.96 -6.84 21.78
CA ILE A 218 -6.03 -5.59 21.03
C ILE A 218 -6.69 -4.55 21.93
N PRO A 219 -5.99 -3.46 22.32
CA PRO A 219 -6.55 -2.41 23.16
C PRO A 219 -7.70 -1.69 22.43
N GLU A 220 -8.67 -1.21 23.21
CA GLU A 220 -9.83 -0.50 22.66
C GLU A 220 -9.55 1.00 22.52
N ILE A 221 -10.12 1.63 21.49
CA ILE A 221 -9.92 3.06 21.22
C ILE A 221 -10.47 3.91 22.38
N TRP A 222 -11.60 3.55 22.94
CA TRP A 222 -12.24 4.32 24.03
C TRP A 222 -11.49 4.26 25.35
N ASP A 223 -10.67 3.23 25.58
CA ASP A 223 -9.82 3.14 26.76
C ASP A 223 -8.50 3.90 26.57
N HIS A 224 -8.05 4.08 25.32
CA HIS A 224 -6.76 4.66 24.96
C HIS A 224 -6.89 5.63 23.79
N PHE A 225 -7.71 6.67 23.93
CA PHE A 225 -7.94 7.65 22.87
C PHE A 225 -6.78 8.66 22.69
N GLY A 226 -5.89 8.76 23.67
CA GLY A 226 -4.71 9.63 23.63
C GLY A 226 -3.51 9.00 22.94
N SER A 227 -2.41 9.74 22.84
CA SER A 227 -1.13 9.20 22.38
C SER A 227 -0.52 8.29 23.45
N MET A 228 -0.22 7.06 23.06
CA MET A 228 0.51 6.09 23.88
C MET A 228 2.01 6.06 23.52
N HIS A 229 2.48 6.99 22.68
CA HIS A 229 3.84 6.98 22.18
C HIS A 229 4.86 7.12 23.32
N PRO A 230 5.86 6.21 23.44
CA PRO A 230 6.80 6.17 24.59
C PRO A 230 7.59 7.47 24.79
N SER A 231 7.87 8.20 23.70
CA SER A 231 8.58 9.49 23.72
C SER A 231 7.64 10.70 23.81
N GLY A 232 6.34 10.50 24.06
CA GLY A 232 5.36 11.59 24.10
C GLY A 232 5.11 12.27 22.74
N THR A 233 5.47 11.64 21.65
CA THR A 233 5.29 12.20 20.30
C THR A 233 3.80 12.42 20.02
N PRO A 234 3.39 13.64 19.59
CA PRO A 234 1.98 13.94 19.39
C PRO A 234 1.36 13.15 18.22
N ILE A 235 0.06 12.89 18.31
CA ILE A 235 -0.71 12.23 17.23
C ILE A 235 -0.72 13.11 15.98
N TRP A 236 -1.02 14.40 16.18
CA TRP A 236 -1.10 15.34 15.06
C TRP A 236 0.24 15.49 14.34
N SER A 237 0.21 15.38 13.06
CA SER A 237 1.31 15.31 12.08
C SER A 237 2.10 14.00 12.12
N PHE A 238 2.62 13.55 13.25
CA PHE A 238 3.58 12.43 13.27
C PHE A 238 2.95 11.09 12.97
N MET A 239 1.86 10.71 13.64
CA MET A 239 1.13 9.47 13.33
C MET A 239 0.59 9.50 11.90
N PHE A 240 0.00 10.63 11.48
CA PHE A 240 -0.57 10.78 10.14
C PHE A 240 0.46 10.56 9.04
N ILE A 241 1.68 11.08 9.21
CA ILE A 241 2.78 10.89 8.24
C ILE A 241 3.31 9.45 8.31
N THR A 242 3.54 8.91 9.51
CA THR A 242 4.08 7.55 9.69
C THR A 242 3.18 6.49 9.06
N VAL A 243 1.87 6.65 9.19
CA VAL A 243 0.88 5.69 8.69
C VAL A 243 0.26 6.12 7.35
N ALA A 244 0.79 7.18 6.73
CA ALA A 244 0.25 7.68 5.46
C ALA A 244 0.19 6.60 4.38
N CYS A 245 1.19 5.73 4.30
CA CYS A 245 1.24 4.68 3.30
C CYS A 245 0.15 3.60 3.48
N GLY A 246 -0.30 3.36 4.72
CA GLY A 246 -1.43 2.43 4.99
C GLY A 246 -2.82 3.07 4.90
N ALA A 247 -2.89 4.40 4.92
CA ALA A 247 -4.16 5.14 4.90
C ALA A 247 -4.44 5.84 3.55
N ILE A 248 -3.39 6.23 2.81
CA ILE A 248 -3.53 7.00 1.56
C ILE A 248 -2.73 6.37 0.42
N SER A 249 -1.61 5.74 0.68
CA SER A 249 -0.57 5.25 -0.24
C SER A 249 0.10 6.34 -1.10
N GLY A 250 1.43 6.26 -1.24
CA GLY A 250 2.21 7.16 -2.11
C GLY A 250 2.27 6.73 -3.58
N PHE A 251 1.83 5.50 -3.90
CA PHE A 251 2.03 4.90 -5.22
C PHE A 251 0.94 5.22 -6.25
N HIS A 252 -0.23 5.68 -5.83
CA HIS A 252 -1.37 5.87 -6.72
C HIS A 252 -1.03 6.73 -7.94
N SER A 253 -0.33 7.84 -7.76
CA SER A 253 0.03 8.75 -8.84
C SER A 253 0.96 8.16 -9.90
N THR A 254 1.72 7.14 -9.57
CA THR A 254 2.68 6.50 -10.47
C THR A 254 2.20 5.15 -10.98
N GLN A 255 1.48 4.39 -10.16
CA GLN A 255 1.04 3.04 -10.49
C GLN A 255 -0.32 3.01 -11.19
N SER A 256 -1.29 3.80 -10.73
CA SER A 256 -2.66 3.75 -11.26
C SER A 256 -2.75 4.12 -12.74
N PRO A 257 -1.94 5.07 -13.28
CA PRO A 257 -1.86 5.30 -14.71
C PRO A 257 -1.39 4.09 -15.54
N LEU A 258 -0.52 3.24 -14.99
CA LEU A 258 -0.09 2.01 -15.67
C LEU A 258 -1.22 1.00 -15.77
N MET A 259 -2.02 0.87 -14.71
CA MET A 259 -3.20 -0.02 -14.72
C MET A 259 -4.33 0.52 -15.59
N ALA A 260 -4.48 1.84 -15.68
CA ALA A 260 -5.44 2.49 -16.57
C ALA A 260 -5.21 2.10 -18.05
N ARG A 261 -3.95 1.93 -18.46
CA ARG A 261 -3.58 1.45 -19.82
C ARG A 261 -3.94 0.00 -20.08
N CYS A 262 -4.41 -0.74 -19.07
CA CYS A 262 -4.72 -2.16 -19.18
C CYS A 262 -6.22 -2.48 -18.93
N MET A 263 -7.04 -1.46 -18.68
CA MET A 263 -8.46 -1.61 -18.39
C MET A 263 -9.28 -1.86 -19.66
N LYS A 264 -10.16 -2.86 -19.61
CA LYS A 264 -11.09 -3.15 -20.70
C LYS A 264 -12.30 -2.20 -20.73
N SER A 265 -12.71 -1.67 -19.59
CA SER A 265 -13.88 -0.81 -19.43
C SER A 265 -13.71 0.12 -18.23
N GLU A 266 -14.17 1.37 -18.33
CA GLU A 266 -14.20 2.33 -17.20
C GLU A 266 -14.94 1.77 -15.98
N LYS A 267 -15.96 0.95 -16.17
CA LYS A 267 -16.74 0.34 -15.08
C LYS A 267 -15.93 -0.58 -14.16
N GLN A 268 -14.73 -0.98 -14.58
CA GLN A 268 -13.80 -1.74 -13.74
C GLN A 268 -13.09 -0.87 -12.69
N GLY A 269 -13.05 0.45 -12.88
CA GLY A 269 -12.28 1.39 -12.06
C GLY A 269 -12.62 1.33 -10.57
N HIS A 270 -13.90 1.24 -10.22
CA HIS A 270 -14.33 1.13 -8.83
C HIS A 270 -13.70 -0.09 -8.12
N PHE A 271 -13.71 -1.24 -8.76
CA PHE A 271 -13.12 -2.45 -8.18
C PHE A 271 -11.60 -2.42 -8.20
N VAL A 272 -11.00 -1.99 -9.33
CA VAL A 272 -9.55 -2.05 -9.54
C VAL A 272 -8.81 -1.03 -8.65
N PHE A 273 -9.28 0.21 -8.60
CA PHE A 273 -8.59 1.28 -7.86
C PHE A 273 -9.15 1.44 -6.44
N TYR A 274 -10.39 1.86 -6.30
CA TYR A 274 -10.96 2.08 -4.98
C TYR A 274 -10.98 0.79 -4.15
N GLY A 275 -11.30 -0.35 -4.78
CA GLY A 275 -11.28 -1.66 -4.13
C GLY A 275 -9.89 -2.10 -3.68
N ALA A 276 -8.85 -1.88 -4.48
CA ALA A 276 -7.48 -2.20 -4.11
C ALA A 276 -7.02 -1.38 -2.91
N MET A 277 -7.33 -0.07 -2.89
CA MET A 277 -6.99 0.78 -1.74
C MET A 277 -7.72 0.37 -0.46
N VAL A 278 -8.99 -0.03 -0.55
CA VAL A 278 -9.71 -0.55 0.64
C VAL A 278 -9.09 -1.85 1.12
N CYS A 279 -8.67 -2.75 0.24
CA CYS A 279 -7.94 -3.96 0.61
C CYS A 279 -6.58 -3.64 1.26
N GLU A 280 -5.85 -2.63 0.75
CA GLU A 280 -4.63 -2.13 1.40
C GLU A 280 -4.92 -1.63 2.80
N GLY A 281 -5.98 -0.84 3.00
CA GLY A 281 -6.43 -0.38 4.31
C GLY A 281 -6.77 -1.52 5.28
N VAL A 282 -7.38 -2.60 4.78
CA VAL A 282 -7.63 -3.82 5.58
C VAL A 282 -6.32 -4.46 6.01
N ILE A 283 -5.35 -4.60 5.11
CA ILE A 283 -4.01 -5.12 5.43
C ILE A 283 -3.35 -4.23 6.49
N ALA A 284 -3.33 -2.91 6.29
CA ALA A 284 -2.77 -1.97 7.26
C ALA A 284 -3.44 -2.07 8.63
N LEU A 285 -4.77 -2.22 8.67
CA LEU A 285 -5.52 -2.37 9.91
C LEU A 285 -5.14 -3.66 10.66
N ILE A 286 -4.94 -4.76 9.93
CA ILE A 286 -4.47 -6.04 10.50
C ILE A 286 -3.10 -5.89 11.15
N TRP A 287 -2.16 -5.24 10.46
CA TRP A 287 -0.81 -5.05 10.96
C TRP A 287 -0.74 -4.03 12.11
N ALA A 288 -1.57 -3.00 12.07
CA ALA A 288 -1.73 -2.10 13.21
C ALA A 288 -2.29 -2.82 14.44
N ALA A 289 -3.28 -3.71 14.23
CA ALA A 289 -3.82 -4.53 15.31
C ALA A 289 -2.78 -5.51 15.87
N ALA A 290 -1.95 -6.10 15.00
CA ALA A 290 -0.82 -6.94 15.43
C ALA A 290 0.17 -6.15 16.29
N GLY A 291 0.56 -4.95 15.86
CA GLY A 291 1.42 -4.07 16.65
C GLY A 291 0.83 -3.69 18.00
N CYS A 292 -0.45 -3.30 18.02
CA CYS A 292 -1.15 -2.96 19.26
C CYS A 292 -1.33 -4.16 20.20
N SER A 293 -1.47 -5.38 19.68
CA SER A 293 -1.67 -6.59 20.51
C SER A 293 -0.43 -6.99 21.31
N LEU A 294 0.75 -6.48 20.93
CA LEU A 294 1.99 -6.72 21.66
C LEU A 294 2.13 -5.85 22.92
N TYR A 295 1.25 -4.87 23.11
CA TYR A 295 1.39 -3.88 24.17
C TYR A 295 1.44 -4.50 25.58
N GLU A 296 0.55 -5.40 25.89
CA GLU A 296 0.52 -6.09 27.19
C GLU A 296 1.66 -7.09 27.36
N VAL A 297 2.01 -7.82 26.27
CA VAL A 297 3.10 -8.80 26.31
C VAL A 297 4.47 -8.16 26.55
N THR A 298 4.68 -6.94 26.04
CA THR A 298 5.98 -6.24 26.13
C THR A 298 6.03 -5.22 27.27
N GLY A 299 4.94 -5.01 28.00
CA GLY A 299 4.83 -3.99 29.03
C GLY A 299 4.87 -2.56 28.48
N GLY A 300 4.46 -2.38 27.25
CA GLY A 300 4.45 -1.15 26.50
C GLY A 300 5.20 -1.27 25.18
N LEU A 301 4.86 -0.41 24.22
CA LEU A 301 5.50 -0.37 22.94
C LEU A 301 6.64 0.64 22.91
N ASN A 302 7.79 0.24 22.41
CA ASN A 302 8.89 1.14 22.07
C ASN A 302 9.47 0.76 20.69
N THR A 303 10.23 1.67 20.09
CA THR A 303 10.78 1.49 18.75
C THR A 303 11.64 0.22 18.62
N GLY A 304 12.37 -0.16 19.66
CA GLY A 304 13.19 -1.37 19.66
C GLY A 304 12.36 -2.66 19.76
N GLN A 305 11.23 -2.61 20.46
CA GLN A 305 10.33 -3.78 20.60
C GLN A 305 9.53 -4.02 19.32
N ILE A 306 9.01 -2.96 18.69
CA ILE A 306 8.35 -3.08 17.40
C ILE A 306 9.31 -3.61 16.34
N GLY A 307 10.55 -3.13 16.31
CA GLY A 307 11.56 -3.65 15.40
C GLY A 307 11.84 -5.15 15.58
N ARG A 308 11.79 -5.67 16.82
CA ARG A 308 11.96 -7.10 17.12
C ARG A 308 10.72 -7.94 16.84
N ALA A 309 9.53 -7.36 16.87
CA ALA A 309 8.29 -8.07 16.55
C ALA A 309 8.14 -8.39 15.04
N HIS A 310 9.03 -7.86 14.21
CA HIS A 310 9.11 -8.16 12.78
C HIS A 310 9.89 -9.44 12.47
N VAL A 311 10.48 -10.05 13.46
CA VAL A 311 11.27 -11.25 13.40
C VAL A 311 10.55 -12.38 14.12
#